data_368fc2bcf1448ae0082539633d545d20
#
_entry.id   368fc2bcf1448ae0082539633d545d20
#
_cell.length_a   1.000
_cell.length_b   1.000
_cell.length_c   1.000
_cell.angle_alpha   90.00
_cell.angle_beta   90.00
_cell.angle_gamma   90.00
#
_symmetry.space_group_name_H-M   'P 1'
#
loop_
_entity.id
_entity.type
_entity.pdbx_description
1 polymer ?
#
loop_
_entity_poly.entity_id
_entity_poly.type
_entity_poly.pdbx_seq_one_letter_code
_entity_poly.pdbx_strand_id
1 'polypeptide(L)'
;MSSPLKGIKILDLTHMLAGPYGTMVLADLGAEIIKIEPPLKGEITRNLLKNDPDYSVDGVGAYHLTLGRNKKSLTLDLKSDPGKHIFYQLVKKADVVIDNFSSCLLYTSDAADDASS
;
A
#
# COMPACT_ATOMS: atom_id res chain seq x y z
N MET A 1 11.13 25.32 -1.81
CA MET A 1 10.15 25.01 -2.86
C MET A 1 9.14 24.01 -2.35
N SER A 2 7.87 24.20 -2.67
CA SER A 2 6.85 23.21 -2.34
C SER A 2 6.94 22.04 -3.32
N SER A 3 6.67 20.84 -2.81
CA SER A 3 6.62 19.64 -3.65
C SER A 3 5.38 19.67 -4.55
N PRO A 4 5.46 19.13 -5.77
CA PRO A 4 4.34 19.16 -6.73
C PRO A 4 3.04 18.54 -6.20
N LEU A 5 3.15 17.49 -5.38
CA LEU A 5 1.99 16.75 -4.86
C LEU A 5 1.73 17.01 -3.37
N LYS A 6 2.27 18.09 -2.84
CA LYS A 6 2.02 18.45 -1.44
C LYS A 6 0.52 18.56 -1.17
N GLY A 7 0.04 17.89 -0.13
CA GLY A 7 -1.36 17.91 0.26
C GLY A 7 -2.21 16.82 -0.38
N ILE A 8 -1.68 16.08 -1.35
CA ILE A 8 -2.39 14.95 -1.97
C ILE A 8 -2.22 13.72 -1.09
N LYS A 9 -3.33 13.08 -0.75
CA LYS A 9 -3.37 11.87 0.10
C LYS A 9 -3.76 10.66 -0.72
N ILE A 10 -2.93 9.64 -0.70
CA ILE A 10 -3.08 8.42 -1.51
C ILE A 10 -3.13 7.20 -0.59
N LEU A 11 -4.14 6.35 -0.76
CA LEU A 11 -4.19 5.03 -0.16
C LEU A 11 -3.62 4.02 -1.17
N ASP A 12 -2.58 3.32 -0.76
CA ASP A 12 -1.83 2.39 -1.61
C ASP A 12 -2.15 0.95 -1.19
N LEU A 13 -2.90 0.24 -2.02
CA LEU A 13 -3.22 -1.18 -1.83
C LEU A 13 -2.41 -2.07 -2.77
N THR A 14 -1.37 -1.52 -3.40
CA THR A 14 -0.62 -2.25 -4.43
C THR A 14 0.36 -3.26 -3.86
N HIS A 15 0.68 -4.27 -4.67
CA HIS A 15 1.63 -5.33 -4.35
C HIS A 15 2.67 -5.49 -5.46
N MET A 16 3.79 -6.09 -5.14
CA MET A 16 4.88 -6.44 -6.05
C MET A 16 5.67 -5.23 -6.54
N LEU A 17 5.67 -4.93 -7.83
CA LEU A 17 6.61 -3.97 -8.41
C LEU A 17 5.94 -2.73 -9.00
N ALA A 18 5.11 -2.89 -10.00
CA ALA A 18 4.63 -1.76 -10.80
C ALA A 18 3.84 -0.74 -9.97
N GLY A 19 2.89 -1.22 -9.17
CA GLY A 19 2.11 -0.37 -8.29
C GLY A 19 2.96 0.30 -7.21
N PRO A 20 3.72 -0.48 -6.42
CA PRO A 20 4.58 0.10 -5.37
C PRO A 20 5.65 1.05 -5.92
N TYR A 21 6.20 0.79 -7.09
CA TYR A 21 7.14 1.72 -7.74
C TYR A 21 6.43 3.03 -8.10
N GLY A 22 5.25 2.95 -8.70
CA GLY A 22 4.47 4.13 -9.05
C GLY A 22 4.12 4.99 -7.84
N THR A 23 3.64 4.37 -6.77
CA THR A 23 3.31 5.11 -5.54
C THR A 23 4.56 5.66 -4.85
N MET A 24 5.70 4.98 -4.97
CA MET A 24 6.99 5.50 -4.49
C MET A 24 7.36 6.79 -5.22
N VAL A 25 7.20 6.84 -6.53
CA VAL A 25 7.47 8.06 -7.32
C VAL A 25 6.54 9.18 -6.86
N LEU A 26 5.26 8.90 -6.64
CA LEU A 26 4.31 9.90 -6.15
C LEU A 26 4.69 10.39 -4.75
N ALA A 27 5.18 9.50 -3.88
CA ALA A 27 5.68 9.87 -2.56
C ALA A 27 6.89 10.79 -2.66
N ASP A 28 7.83 10.49 -3.55
CA ASP A 28 9.01 11.33 -3.79
C ASP A 28 8.61 12.72 -4.28
N LEU A 29 7.48 12.84 -4.97
CA LEU A 29 6.95 14.13 -5.44
C LEU A 29 6.13 14.88 -4.39
N GLY A 30 6.02 14.33 -3.19
CA GLY A 30 5.42 15.02 -2.05
C GLY A 30 4.04 14.53 -1.62
N ALA A 31 3.46 13.53 -2.29
CA ALA A 31 2.20 12.96 -1.87
C ALA A 31 2.36 12.22 -0.54
N GLU A 32 1.33 12.27 0.31
CA GLU A 32 1.25 11.44 1.51
C GLU A 32 0.71 10.07 1.10
N ILE A 33 1.55 9.05 1.23
CA ILE A 33 1.18 7.67 0.90
C ILE A 33 0.95 6.88 2.18
N ILE A 34 -0.23 6.30 2.30
CA ILE A 34 -0.52 5.32 3.35
C ILE A 34 -0.69 3.97 2.66
N LYS A 35 0.27 3.09 2.88
CA LYS A 35 0.23 1.74 2.35
C LYS A 35 -0.61 0.86 3.27
N ILE A 36 -1.69 0.31 2.74
CA ILE A 36 -2.56 -0.61 3.47
C ILE A 36 -2.03 -2.02 3.25
N GLU A 37 -1.70 -2.70 4.35
CA GLU A 37 -1.09 -4.02 4.30
C GLU A 37 -1.93 -5.04 5.07
N PRO A 38 -1.98 -6.30 4.61
CA PRO A 38 -2.68 -7.35 5.37
C PRO A 38 -1.98 -7.61 6.70
N PRO A 39 -2.74 -8.05 7.72
CA PRO A 39 -2.17 -8.41 9.02
C PRO A 39 -1.14 -9.52 8.93
N LEU A 40 -0.23 -9.55 9.88
CA LEU A 40 0.80 -10.57 10.13
C LEU A 40 1.92 -10.59 9.09
N LYS A 41 1.59 -10.75 7.82
CA LYS A 41 2.61 -10.90 6.76
C LYS A 41 3.00 -9.59 6.10
N GLY A 42 2.11 -8.61 6.10
CA GLY A 42 2.34 -7.38 5.37
C GLY A 42 2.27 -7.57 3.85
N GLU A 43 2.76 -6.60 3.12
CA GLU A 43 2.84 -6.69 1.67
C GLU A 43 3.87 -7.76 1.27
N ILE A 44 3.60 -8.48 0.19
CA ILE A 44 4.34 -9.69 -0.19
C ILE A 44 5.85 -9.47 -0.31
N THR A 45 6.27 -8.29 -0.78
CA THR A 45 7.70 -8.00 -0.98
C THR A 45 8.49 -7.91 0.33
N ARG A 46 7.82 -7.72 1.47
CA ARG A 46 8.50 -7.77 2.77
C ARG A 46 9.15 -9.13 3.01
N ASN A 47 8.54 -10.18 2.49
CA ASN A 47 8.93 -11.56 2.73
C ASN A 47 9.84 -12.12 1.64
N LEU A 48 9.98 -11.43 0.51
CA LEU A 48 10.87 -11.87 -0.55
C LEU A 48 12.32 -11.70 -0.10
N LEU A 49 13.08 -12.80 -0.10
CA LEU A 49 14.49 -12.85 0.31
C LEU A 49 14.73 -12.38 1.75
N LYS A 50 13.71 -12.43 2.61
CA LYS A 50 13.82 -11.91 3.99
C LYS A 50 14.88 -12.61 4.83
N ASN A 51 15.23 -13.85 4.50
CA ASN A 51 16.23 -14.64 5.22
C ASN A 51 17.61 -14.62 4.53
N ASP A 52 17.74 -13.93 3.42
CA ASP A 52 19.00 -13.84 2.69
C ASP A 52 19.84 -12.71 3.29
N PRO A 53 21.07 -13.01 3.78
CA PRO A 53 21.88 -12.00 4.45
C PRO A 53 22.33 -10.85 3.54
N ASP A 54 22.41 -11.09 2.22
CA ASP A 54 22.81 -10.08 1.24
C ASP A 54 21.64 -9.22 0.75
N TYR A 55 20.42 -9.71 0.90
CA TYR A 55 19.22 -9.06 0.34
C TYR A 55 18.12 -8.84 1.37
N SER A 56 18.49 -8.69 2.64
CA SER A 56 17.54 -8.34 3.70
C SER A 56 18.21 -7.54 4.80
N VAL A 57 17.40 -6.77 5.52
CA VAL A 57 17.82 -6.07 6.75
C VAL A 57 16.76 -6.34 7.80
N ASP A 58 17.18 -6.91 8.93
CA ASP A 58 16.31 -7.20 10.08
C ASP A 58 15.04 -7.98 9.69
N GLY A 59 15.17 -8.95 8.78
CA GLY A 59 14.07 -9.80 8.36
C GLY A 59 13.12 -9.16 7.34
N VAL A 60 13.49 -8.01 6.78
CA VAL A 60 12.72 -7.34 5.72
C VAL A 60 13.52 -7.40 4.43
N GLY A 61 12.90 -7.92 3.36
CA GLY A 61 13.56 -8.07 2.07
C GLY A 61 13.94 -6.74 1.43
N ALA A 62 15.09 -6.71 0.77
CA ALA A 62 15.61 -5.51 0.11
C ALA A 62 14.65 -4.95 -0.95
N TYR A 63 13.88 -5.83 -1.57
CA TYR A 63 12.86 -5.44 -2.55
C TYR A 63 11.85 -4.46 -1.94
N HIS A 64 11.33 -4.79 -0.76
CA HIS A 64 10.40 -3.92 -0.05
C HIS A 64 11.08 -2.63 0.43
N LEU A 65 12.32 -2.74 0.95
CA LEU A 65 13.07 -1.57 1.42
C LEU A 65 13.31 -0.56 0.30
N THR A 66 13.51 -1.03 -0.92
CA THR A 66 13.69 -0.18 -2.09
C THR A 66 12.41 0.58 -2.46
N LEU A 67 11.26 -0.08 -2.39
CA LEU A 67 9.99 0.47 -2.88
C LEU A 67 9.17 1.16 -1.79
N GLY A 68 9.52 0.97 -0.52
CA GLY A 68 8.72 1.45 0.61
C GLY A 68 9.07 2.86 1.10
N ARG A 69 10.07 3.51 0.53
CA ARG A 69 10.52 4.81 1.03
C ARG A 69 9.43 5.88 0.94
N ASN A 70 9.45 6.78 1.91
CA ASN A 70 8.51 7.91 2.02
C ASN A 70 7.04 7.50 2.16
N LYS A 71 6.77 6.25 2.50
CA LYS A 71 5.42 5.75 2.72
C LYS A 71 5.18 5.46 4.20
N LYS A 72 3.96 5.73 4.66
CA LYS A 72 3.47 5.23 5.94
C LYS A 72 2.83 3.87 5.73
N SER A 73 2.91 2.99 6.71
CA SER A 73 2.29 1.68 6.64
C SER A 73 1.17 1.58 7.67
N LEU A 74 0.04 1.03 7.25
CA LEU A 74 -1.08 0.71 8.12
C LEU A 74 -1.50 -0.73 7.86
N THR A 75 -1.45 -1.54 8.89
CA THR A 75 -1.95 -2.91 8.83
C THR A 75 -3.45 -2.92 9.06
N LEU A 76 -4.20 -3.52 8.14
CA LEU A 76 -5.65 -3.50 8.19
C LEU A 76 -6.21 -4.76 7.52
N ASP A 77 -7.10 -5.45 8.23
CA ASP A 77 -7.78 -6.62 7.68
C ASP A 77 -9.02 -6.18 6.91
N LEU A 78 -8.89 -6.07 5.60
CA LEU A 78 -9.98 -5.64 4.72
C LEU A 78 -11.08 -6.69 4.55
N LYS A 79 -10.89 -7.88 5.11
CA LYS A 79 -11.92 -8.92 5.11
C LYS A 79 -12.82 -8.85 6.35
N SER A 80 -12.39 -8.16 7.38
CA SER A 80 -13.18 -7.98 8.61
C SER A 80 -14.07 -6.75 8.53
N ASP A 81 -15.21 -6.77 9.22
CA ASP A 81 -16.11 -5.62 9.25
C ASP A 81 -15.46 -4.39 9.90
N PRO A 82 -14.75 -4.51 11.04
CA PRO A 82 -14.04 -3.37 11.60
C PRO A 82 -12.98 -2.81 10.65
N GLY A 83 -12.25 -3.67 9.95
CA GLY A 83 -11.22 -3.25 8.98
C GLY A 83 -11.82 -2.49 7.81
N LYS A 84 -12.93 -2.98 7.26
CA LYS A 84 -13.66 -2.28 6.19
C LYS A 84 -14.14 -0.91 6.65
N HIS A 85 -14.68 -0.82 7.87
CA HIS A 85 -15.16 0.44 8.41
C HIS A 85 -14.04 1.48 8.49
N ILE A 86 -12.88 1.09 9.01
CA ILE A 86 -11.70 1.96 9.08
C ILE A 86 -11.26 2.38 7.68
N PHE A 87 -11.23 1.43 6.75
CA PHE A 87 -10.84 1.71 5.36
C PHE A 87 -11.76 2.76 4.73
N TYR A 88 -13.08 2.64 4.92
CA TYR A 88 -14.02 3.61 4.38
C TYR A 88 -13.84 5.00 4.99
N GLN A 89 -13.49 5.08 6.28
CA GLN A 89 -13.18 6.36 6.89
C GLN A 89 -11.93 7.00 6.27
N LEU A 90 -10.94 6.20 5.95
CA LEU A 90 -9.72 6.67 5.25
C LEU A 90 -10.03 7.12 3.83
N VAL A 91 -10.86 6.38 3.10
CA VAL A 91 -11.27 6.74 1.72
C VAL A 91 -11.92 8.11 1.69
N LYS A 92 -12.74 8.43 2.67
CA LYS A 92 -13.39 9.75 2.74
C LYS A 92 -12.40 10.91 2.84
N LYS A 93 -11.20 10.66 3.37
CA LYS A 93 -10.17 11.67 3.56
C LYS A 93 -9.08 11.62 2.50
N ALA A 94 -9.09 10.61 1.64
CA ALA A 94 -8.08 10.44 0.60
C ALA A 94 -8.52 11.09 -0.69
N ASP A 95 -7.52 11.48 -1.49
CA ASP A 95 -7.75 12.01 -2.84
C ASP A 95 -7.74 10.89 -3.87
N VAL A 96 -6.93 9.85 -3.63
CA VAL A 96 -6.72 8.75 -4.60
C VAL A 96 -6.61 7.42 -3.85
N VAL A 97 -7.16 6.38 -4.45
CA VAL A 97 -6.95 4.98 -4.03
C VAL A 97 -6.34 4.24 -5.21
N ILE A 98 -5.21 3.59 -4.98
CA ILE A 98 -4.48 2.86 -6.03
C ILE A 98 -4.41 1.39 -5.63
N ASP A 99 -4.82 0.52 -6.54
CA ASP A 99 -4.69 -0.93 -6.39
C ASP A 99 -4.17 -1.54 -7.70
N ASN A 100 -3.66 -2.76 -7.60
CA ASN A 100 -3.30 -3.57 -8.76
C ASN A 100 -3.85 -4.99 -8.61
N PHE A 101 -4.98 -5.13 -7.93
CA PHE A 101 -5.67 -6.40 -7.80
C PHE A 101 -6.17 -6.86 -9.17
N SER A 102 -6.17 -8.19 -9.38
CA SER A 102 -6.82 -8.74 -10.57
C SER A 102 -8.34 -8.51 -10.48
N SER A 103 -9.01 -8.49 -11.61
CA SER A 103 -10.47 -8.37 -11.65
C SER A 103 -11.16 -9.42 -10.78
N CYS A 104 -10.63 -10.64 -10.76
CA CYS A 104 -11.16 -11.72 -9.94
C CYS A 104 -11.09 -11.38 -8.44
N LEU A 105 -9.98 -10.80 -7.98
CA LEU A 105 -9.85 -10.38 -6.58
C LEU A 105 -10.79 -9.23 -6.24
N LEU A 106 -10.98 -8.29 -7.14
CA LEU A 106 -11.91 -7.18 -6.93
C LEU A 106 -13.34 -7.67 -6.72
N TYR A 107 -13.78 -8.63 -7.53
CA TYR A 107 -15.14 -9.21 -7.41
C TYR A 107 -15.32 -10.07 -6.16
N THR A 108 -14.24 -10.58 -5.57
CA THR A 108 -14.32 -11.40 -4.36
C THR A 108 -14.11 -10.58 -3.08
N SER A 109 -13.78 -9.31 -3.19
CA SER A 109 -13.52 -8.42 -2.05
C SER A 109 -14.50 -7.25 -2.05
N ASP A 110 -15.46 -7.27 -1.13
CA ASP A 110 -16.44 -6.20 -0.97
C ASP A 110 -15.77 -4.84 -0.74
N ALA A 111 -14.69 -4.83 0.04
CA ALA A 111 -13.97 -3.59 0.32
C ALA A 111 -13.32 -3.01 -0.94
N ALA A 112 -12.74 -3.86 -1.79
CA ALA A 112 -12.15 -3.43 -3.05
C ALA A 112 -13.24 -2.98 -4.05
N ASP A 113 -14.36 -3.69 -4.13
CA ASP A 113 -15.49 -3.32 -4.98
C ASP A 113 -16.04 -1.95 -4.58
N ASP A 114 -16.27 -1.73 -3.29
CA ASP A 114 -16.78 -0.46 -2.78
C ASP A 114 -15.79 0.68 -3.01
N ALA A 115 -14.50 0.42 -2.90
CA ALA A 115 -13.46 1.41 -3.16
C ALA A 115 -13.34 1.74 -4.65
N SER A 116 -13.64 0.78 -5.52
CA SER A 116 -13.57 0.95 -6.98
C SER A 116 -14.81 1.62 -7.57
N SER A 117 -15.89 1.60 -6.82
CA SER A 117 -17.14 2.24 -7.26
C SER A 117 -17.17 3.71 -6.87
#